data_26ec909e362451fb5cea33ba45ce156c
#
_entry.id   26ec909e362451fb5cea33ba45ce156c
#
_cell.length_a   1.000
_cell.length_b   1.000
_cell.length_c   1.000
_cell.angle_alpha   90.00
_cell.angle_beta   90.00
_cell.angle_gamma   90.00
#
_symmetry.space_group_name_H-M   'P 1'
#
loop_
_entity.id
_entity.type
_entity.pdbx_description
1 polymer ?
#
loop_
_entity_poly.entity_id
_entity_poly.type
_entity_poly.pdbx_seq_one_letter_code
_entity_poly.pdbx_strand_id
1 'polypeptide(L)'
;MAVILANNSIYLRPMRYDVIIGGGGIVGLATALQLQRKRPELRIAVLEKEATLAAHQSSRNSGVIHSGIYYRPGSLRATNCKRGYDLLLQFCRKYEIPHEICGKIIVAVTEEERVQLEQIYQRGLENGLIGIRKISAAEAREIEPNVHAVEAVWVPQAGIVNYGEVARKYAELFEANGGEIHVNHQVVALKEKNNTVVVDTVNRTEDPYKKHWETGVFVNCAGLYSDHVAKFAGEQLNVQILPFRGEYYELKPQSEHLVRNLIYPVPNPNFPFLGVHFTRMIQGGIEAGPNAVLAFRREGYSRFNLNIKELYEVLSFIGFRKIARKFWKEGWAEMQRSYSKTHFVRALQRLVPAIKAEDVVPGRAGVRAMACDRDGNLLDDFLLLEGARMLHVCNAPSPAATASLAIGETVAEKVLKMHDEYDQDTNR
;
A
#
# COMPACT_ATOMS: atom_id res chain seq x y z
N MET A 1 -43.22 -44.65 18.69
CA MET A 1 -43.48 -43.23 18.41
C MET A 1 -42.12 -42.62 18.13
N ALA A 2 -41.73 -42.57 16.86
CA ALA A 2 -40.42 -42.13 16.43
C ALA A 2 -40.49 -40.61 16.16
N VAL A 3 -39.72 -39.82 16.90
CA VAL A 3 -39.59 -38.38 16.66
C VAL A 3 -38.57 -38.20 15.55
N ILE A 4 -39.05 -37.77 14.38
CA ILE A 4 -38.22 -37.34 13.26
C ILE A 4 -37.78 -35.90 13.58
N LEU A 5 -36.54 -35.69 13.98
CA LEU A 5 -35.89 -34.35 14.03
C LEU A 5 -35.62 -33.92 12.60
N ALA A 6 -36.44 -33.04 12.07
CA ALA A 6 -36.18 -32.34 10.82
C ALA A 6 -35.03 -31.36 11.05
N ASN A 7 -33.91 -31.53 10.32
CA ASN A 7 -32.82 -30.60 10.20
C ASN A 7 -33.32 -29.33 9.49
N ASN A 8 -33.79 -28.35 10.24
CA ASN A 8 -34.08 -27.01 9.75
C ASN A 8 -32.77 -26.23 9.62
N SER A 9 -32.02 -26.50 8.56
CA SER A 9 -31.06 -25.56 8.03
C SER A 9 -31.85 -24.37 7.46
N ILE A 10 -31.97 -23.29 8.18
CA ILE A 10 -32.49 -22.03 7.65
C ILE A 10 -31.49 -21.58 6.57
N TYR A 11 -31.76 -21.94 5.33
CA TYR A 11 -31.07 -21.38 4.18
C TYR A 11 -31.50 -19.91 4.07
N LEU A 12 -30.80 -19.00 4.75
CA LEU A 12 -30.91 -17.58 4.47
C LEU A 12 -30.57 -17.39 3.00
N ARG A 13 -31.47 -16.76 2.24
CA ARG A 13 -31.18 -16.41 0.83
C ARG A 13 -29.87 -15.60 0.84
N PRO A 14 -28.92 -15.91 -0.06
CA PRO A 14 -27.68 -15.17 -0.12
C PRO A 14 -27.98 -13.67 -0.38
N MET A 15 -27.25 -12.80 0.31
CA MET A 15 -27.36 -11.37 0.07
C MET A 15 -26.75 -11.08 -1.31
N ARG A 16 -27.56 -10.47 -2.19
CA ARG A 16 -27.17 -10.20 -3.55
C ARG A 16 -26.78 -8.73 -3.71
N TYR A 17 -25.63 -8.50 -4.34
CA TYR A 17 -25.08 -7.20 -4.68
C TYR A 17 -24.75 -7.14 -6.16
N ASP A 18 -24.70 -5.94 -6.72
CA ASP A 18 -24.21 -5.73 -8.08
C ASP A 18 -22.69 -5.84 -8.09
N VAL A 19 -22.03 -5.25 -7.08
CA VAL A 19 -20.57 -5.34 -6.91
C VAL A 19 -20.21 -5.66 -5.48
N ILE A 20 -19.30 -6.62 -5.29
CA ILE A 20 -18.63 -6.88 -4.00
C ILE A 20 -17.15 -6.61 -4.13
N ILE A 21 -16.61 -5.83 -3.18
CA ILE A 21 -15.18 -5.52 -3.08
C ILE A 21 -14.60 -6.26 -1.88
N GLY A 22 -13.62 -7.13 -2.11
CA GLY A 22 -12.88 -7.84 -1.05
C GLY A 22 -11.65 -7.06 -0.61
N GLY A 23 -11.74 -6.41 0.56
CA GLY A 23 -10.68 -5.64 1.19
C GLY A 23 -11.06 -4.19 1.49
N GLY A 24 -11.17 -3.83 2.77
CA GLY A 24 -11.47 -2.50 3.30
C GLY A 24 -10.22 -1.61 3.50
N GLY A 25 -9.19 -1.80 2.66
CA GLY A 25 -8.03 -0.91 2.58
C GLY A 25 -8.31 0.32 1.72
N ILE A 26 -7.36 1.26 1.68
CA ILE A 26 -7.53 2.56 0.99
C ILE A 26 -7.88 2.41 -0.49
N VAL A 27 -7.36 1.39 -1.19
CA VAL A 27 -7.67 1.13 -2.61
C VAL A 27 -9.09 0.61 -2.77
N GLY A 28 -9.51 -0.38 -1.95
CA GLY A 28 -10.86 -0.93 -1.99
C GLY A 28 -11.92 0.12 -1.66
N LEU A 29 -11.68 0.92 -0.61
CA LEU A 29 -12.59 2.01 -0.22
C LEU A 29 -12.65 3.14 -1.25
N ALA A 30 -11.53 3.50 -1.87
CA ALA A 30 -11.52 4.46 -2.97
C ALA A 30 -12.30 3.92 -4.19
N THR A 31 -12.15 2.63 -4.50
CA THR A 31 -12.90 1.97 -5.59
C THR A 31 -14.40 1.98 -5.29
N ALA A 32 -14.80 1.61 -4.06
CA ALA A 32 -16.20 1.62 -3.63
C ALA A 32 -16.82 3.02 -3.77
N LEU A 33 -16.12 4.04 -3.27
CA LEU A 33 -16.56 5.42 -3.35
C LEU A 33 -16.67 5.92 -4.80
N GLN A 34 -15.74 5.56 -5.69
CA GLN A 34 -15.79 5.97 -7.09
C GLN A 34 -16.90 5.25 -7.87
N LEU A 35 -17.14 3.98 -7.61
CA LEU A 35 -18.28 3.23 -8.15
C LEU A 35 -19.60 3.87 -7.76
N GLN A 36 -19.80 4.11 -6.45
CA GLN A 36 -21.01 4.71 -5.90
C GLN A 36 -21.28 6.11 -6.48
N ARG A 37 -20.22 6.91 -6.71
CA ARG A 37 -20.35 8.24 -7.33
C ARG A 37 -20.76 8.18 -8.80
N LYS A 38 -20.23 7.19 -9.55
CA LYS A 38 -20.53 7.03 -10.99
C LYS A 38 -21.89 6.36 -11.24
N ARG A 39 -22.30 5.45 -10.37
CA ARG A 39 -23.52 4.62 -10.48
C ARG A 39 -24.17 4.47 -9.10
N PRO A 40 -24.90 5.52 -8.63
CA PRO A 40 -25.51 5.55 -7.29
C PRO A 40 -26.56 4.47 -7.07
N GLU A 41 -27.18 3.94 -8.12
CA GLU A 41 -28.20 2.91 -8.10
C GLU A 41 -27.66 1.51 -7.79
N LEU A 42 -26.35 1.27 -7.95
CA LEU A 42 -25.76 -0.05 -7.72
C LEU A 42 -25.71 -0.38 -6.22
N ARG A 43 -26.10 -1.60 -5.88
CA ARG A 43 -25.87 -2.17 -4.55
C ARG A 43 -24.42 -2.66 -4.44
N ILE A 44 -23.62 -1.95 -3.67
CA ILE A 44 -22.19 -2.21 -3.52
C ILE A 44 -21.89 -2.58 -2.07
N ALA A 45 -21.14 -3.69 -1.87
CA ALA A 45 -20.64 -4.07 -0.56
C ALA A 45 -19.10 -4.13 -0.53
N VAL A 46 -18.53 -3.77 0.61
CA VAL A 46 -17.12 -4.01 0.94
C VAL A 46 -17.04 -5.07 2.03
N LEU A 47 -16.27 -6.13 1.79
CA LEU A 47 -15.99 -7.19 2.77
C LEU A 47 -14.58 -7.01 3.31
N GLU A 48 -14.45 -6.80 4.63
CA GLU A 48 -13.15 -6.66 5.31
C GLU A 48 -12.99 -7.76 6.37
N LYS A 49 -11.83 -8.40 6.38
CA LYS A 49 -11.53 -9.51 7.31
C LYS A 49 -11.23 -9.05 8.74
N GLU A 50 -10.79 -7.81 8.92
CA GLU A 50 -10.50 -7.26 10.23
C GLU A 50 -11.76 -6.59 10.85
N ALA A 51 -11.72 -6.35 12.15
CA ALA A 51 -12.77 -5.62 12.85
C ALA A 51 -12.76 -4.12 12.52
N THR A 52 -11.68 -3.61 11.93
CA THR A 52 -11.51 -2.20 11.59
C THR A 52 -11.00 -2.04 10.17
N LEU A 53 -11.45 -1.00 9.50
CA LEU A 53 -11.00 -0.64 8.16
C LEU A 53 -9.55 -0.13 8.16
N ALA A 54 -8.88 -0.27 7.03
CA ALA A 54 -7.53 0.23 6.81
C ALA A 54 -6.48 -0.29 7.82
N ALA A 55 -6.70 -1.42 8.47
CA ALA A 55 -5.88 -1.94 9.57
C ALA A 55 -4.41 -2.25 9.19
N HIS A 56 -4.14 -2.49 7.91
CA HIS A 56 -2.85 -2.94 7.39
C HIS A 56 -2.06 -1.82 6.68
N GLN A 57 -1.60 -2.02 5.45
CA GLN A 57 -0.74 -1.10 4.69
C GLN A 57 -1.27 0.35 4.67
N SER A 58 -2.59 0.52 4.65
CA SER A 58 -3.25 1.83 4.56
C SER A 58 -2.99 2.74 5.77
N SER A 59 -2.82 2.18 6.97
CA SER A 59 -2.50 2.94 8.20
C SER A 59 -1.08 2.69 8.70
N ARG A 60 -0.33 1.75 8.08
CA ARG A 60 1.02 1.37 8.50
C ARG A 60 2.07 1.74 7.46
N ASN A 61 2.09 3.04 7.12
CA ASN A 61 3.00 3.65 6.16
C ASN A 61 3.51 4.99 6.71
N SER A 62 4.46 5.60 6.02
CA SER A 62 5.10 6.85 6.45
C SER A 62 4.22 8.11 6.33
N GLY A 63 2.99 8.02 5.83
CA GLY A 63 2.09 9.16 5.67
C GLY A 63 2.53 10.19 4.62
N VAL A 64 3.50 9.88 3.78
CA VAL A 64 4.05 10.84 2.79
C VAL A 64 3.13 10.96 1.58
N ILE A 65 2.76 12.18 1.24
CA ILE A 65 2.15 12.55 -0.03
C ILE A 65 3.27 12.63 -1.07
N HIS A 66 3.30 11.64 -1.98
CA HIS A 66 4.36 11.51 -2.96
C HIS A 66 4.13 12.39 -4.18
N SER A 67 5.18 13.07 -4.64
CA SER A 67 5.15 13.92 -5.84
C SER A 67 5.31 13.17 -7.17
N GLY A 68 5.83 11.93 -7.13
CA GLY A 68 6.11 11.16 -8.35
C GLY A 68 7.54 11.28 -8.88
N ILE A 69 8.45 11.98 -8.21
CA ILE A 69 9.82 12.29 -8.68
C ILE A 69 10.65 11.03 -9.03
N TYR A 70 10.41 9.89 -8.37
CA TYR A 70 11.19 8.67 -8.57
C TYR A 70 10.68 7.79 -9.71
N TYR A 71 9.44 7.99 -10.20
CA TYR A 71 8.78 7.03 -11.09
C TYR A 71 9.19 7.25 -12.54
N ARG A 72 9.23 6.15 -13.29
CA ARG A 72 9.56 6.18 -14.72
C ARG A 72 8.49 7.01 -15.46
N PRO A 73 8.88 8.04 -16.20
CA PRO A 73 7.96 8.84 -16.98
C PRO A 73 7.10 7.97 -17.92
N GLY A 74 5.81 8.29 -18.02
CA GLY A 74 4.86 7.53 -18.83
C GLY A 74 4.37 6.20 -18.24
N SER A 75 4.91 5.73 -17.11
CA SER A 75 4.38 4.55 -16.41
C SER A 75 3.01 4.83 -15.78
N LEU A 76 2.20 3.79 -15.60
CA LEU A 76 0.92 3.91 -14.87
C LEU A 76 1.15 4.46 -13.46
N ARG A 77 2.26 4.09 -12.85
CA ARG A 77 2.67 4.56 -11.53
C ARG A 77 2.90 6.09 -11.50
N ALA A 78 3.59 6.64 -12.49
CA ALA A 78 3.83 8.08 -12.60
C ALA A 78 2.53 8.84 -12.89
N THR A 79 1.74 8.36 -13.85
CA THR A 79 0.47 8.98 -14.28
C THR A 79 -0.55 8.98 -13.15
N ASN A 80 -0.76 7.83 -12.48
CA ASN A 80 -1.66 7.72 -11.34
C ASN A 80 -1.17 8.52 -10.13
N CYS A 81 0.15 8.64 -9.92
CA CYS A 81 0.68 9.48 -8.85
C CYS A 81 0.32 10.94 -9.08
N LYS A 82 0.57 11.48 -10.27
CA LYS A 82 0.27 12.87 -10.60
C LYS A 82 -1.22 13.18 -10.46
N ARG A 83 -2.07 12.39 -11.10
CA ARG A 83 -3.53 12.55 -11.00
C ARG A 83 -4.03 12.36 -9.57
N GLY A 84 -3.57 11.32 -8.89
CA GLY A 84 -3.97 11.00 -7.53
C GLY A 84 -3.53 12.04 -6.51
N TYR A 85 -2.38 12.67 -6.72
CA TYR A 85 -1.92 13.80 -5.91
C TYR A 85 -2.93 14.94 -5.90
N ASP A 86 -3.37 15.38 -7.07
CA ASP A 86 -4.34 16.47 -7.19
C ASP A 86 -5.69 16.09 -6.58
N LEU A 87 -6.17 14.87 -6.87
CA LEU A 87 -7.42 14.35 -6.30
C LEU A 87 -7.36 14.23 -4.77
N LEU A 88 -6.23 13.76 -4.23
CA LEU A 88 -6.03 13.63 -2.79
C LEU A 88 -6.05 14.99 -2.10
N LEU A 89 -5.32 15.98 -2.63
CA LEU A 89 -5.30 17.32 -2.03
C LEU A 89 -6.67 18.00 -2.09
N GLN A 90 -7.38 17.88 -3.21
CA GLN A 90 -8.77 18.37 -3.32
C GLN A 90 -9.68 17.66 -2.30
N PHE A 91 -9.55 16.35 -2.14
CA PHE A 91 -10.31 15.57 -1.19
C PHE A 91 -10.00 15.99 0.24
N CYS A 92 -8.74 16.09 0.62
CA CYS A 92 -8.33 16.50 1.97
C CYS A 92 -8.83 17.90 2.31
N ARG A 93 -8.75 18.86 1.37
CA ARG A 93 -9.30 20.22 1.57
C ARG A 93 -10.80 20.21 1.71
N LYS A 94 -11.53 19.48 0.82
CA LYS A 94 -13.01 19.43 0.83
C LYS A 94 -13.56 18.84 2.11
N TYR A 95 -12.90 17.84 2.68
CA TYR A 95 -13.37 17.11 3.87
C TYR A 95 -12.55 17.42 5.12
N GLU A 96 -11.78 18.51 5.08
CA GLU A 96 -11.01 19.03 6.23
C GLU A 96 -10.08 18.01 6.88
N ILE A 97 -9.50 17.10 6.06
CA ILE A 97 -8.52 16.13 6.54
C ILE A 97 -7.18 16.84 6.72
N PRO A 98 -6.58 16.79 7.92
CA PRO A 98 -5.29 17.41 8.19
C PRO A 98 -4.21 16.89 7.24
N HIS A 99 -3.57 17.79 6.50
CA HIS A 99 -2.47 17.52 5.60
C HIS A 99 -1.58 18.76 5.46
N GLU A 100 -0.34 18.56 5.11
CA GLU A 100 0.60 19.66 4.92
C GLU A 100 1.53 19.37 3.73
N ILE A 101 1.73 20.35 2.87
CA ILE A 101 2.74 20.30 1.81
C ILE A 101 4.00 20.98 2.35
N CYS A 102 4.80 20.19 3.06
CA CYS A 102 5.99 20.66 3.78
C CYS A 102 7.28 20.62 2.96
N GLY A 103 7.22 20.02 1.77
CA GLY A 103 8.40 19.80 0.94
C GLY A 103 9.28 18.64 1.42
N LYS A 104 10.26 18.29 0.58
CA LYS A 104 11.22 17.20 0.82
C LYS A 104 12.57 17.55 0.21
N ILE A 105 13.66 17.17 0.88
CA ILE A 105 14.98 17.13 0.26
C ILE A 105 15.38 15.69 -0.04
N ILE A 106 15.97 15.48 -1.23
CA ILE A 106 16.64 14.22 -1.59
C ILE A 106 18.12 14.53 -1.62
N VAL A 107 18.92 13.88 -0.78
CA VAL A 107 20.30 14.23 -0.54
C VAL A 107 21.28 13.21 -1.09
N ALA A 108 22.28 13.67 -1.83
CA ALA A 108 23.50 12.94 -2.11
C ALA A 108 24.49 13.22 -0.97
N VAL A 109 24.96 12.15 -0.32
CA VAL A 109 25.91 12.25 0.81
C VAL A 109 27.35 11.97 0.37
N THR A 110 27.57 11.56 -0.89
CA THR A 110 28.89 11.39 -1.51
C THR A 110 28.87 11.96 -2.92
N GLU A 111 30.06 12.21 -3.49
CA GLU A 111 30.18 12.72 -4.88
C GLU A 111 29.62 11.71 -5.90
N GLU A 112 29.77 10.42 -5.67
CA GLU A 112 29.26 9.36 -6.56
C GLU A 112 27.72 9.36 -6.62
N GLU A 113 27.04 9.69 -5.53
CA GLU A 113 25.57 9.76 -5.47
C GLU A 113 25.00 10.93 -6.29
N ARG A 114 25.81 11.95 -6.67
CA ARG A 114 25.36 13.08 -7.50
C ARG A 114 24.86 12.66 -8.87
N VAL A 115 25.45 11.62 -9.45
CA VAL A 115 25.03 11.09 -10.76
C VAL A 115 23.58 10.57 -10.68
N GLN A 116 23.25 9.85 -9.61
CA GLN A 116 21.89 9.34 -9.40
C GLN A 116 20.93 10.47 -9.02
N LEU A 117 21.40 11.43 -8.25
CA LEU A 117 20.61 12.63 -7.89
C LEU A 117 20.19 13.40 -9.15
N GLU A 118 21.12 13.58 -10.10
CA GLU A 118 20.83 14.23 -11.41
C GLU A 118 19.75 13.45 -12.18
N GLN A 119 19.86 12.12 -12.25
CA GLN A 119 18.84 11.29 -12.92
C GLN A 119 17.46 11.44 -12.28
N ILE A 120 17.40 11.54 -10.94
CA ILE A 120 16.15 11.77 -10.22
C ILE A 120 15.59 13.16 -10.54
N TYR A 121 16.44 14.17 -10.59
CA TYR A 121 16.04 15.53 -10.94
C TYR A 121 15.46 15.60 -12.36
N GLN A 122 16.16 15.05 -13.34
CA GLN A 122 15.68 14.99 -14.74
C GLN A 122 14.36 14.24 -14.86
N ARG A 123 14.23 13.09 -14.17
CA ARG A 123 12.99 12.32 -14.11
C ARG A 123 11.83 13.12 -13.50
N GLY A 124 12.12 13.95 -12.50
CA GLY A 124 11.15 14.87 -11.91
C GLY A 124 10.66 15.92 -12.91
N LEU A 125 11.55 16.48 -13.71
CA LEU A 125 11.20 17.43 -14.79
C LEU A 125 10.34 16.75 -15.87
N GLU A 126 10.73 15.55 -16.32
CA GLU A 126 9.98 14.77 -17.30
C GLU A 126 8.57 14.37 -16.79
N ASN A 127 8.41 14.13 -15.49
CA ASN A 127 7.09 13.91 -14.86
C ASN A 127 6.29 15.21 -14.66
N GLY A 128 6.85 16.37 -15.06
CA GLY A 128 6.20 17.67 -15.00
C GLY A 128 6.07 18.24 -13.59
N LEU A 129 7.02 17.93 -12.70
CA LEU A 129 7.07 18.55 -11.38
C LEU A 129 7.54 20.01 -11.50
N ILE A 130 6.85 20.92 -10.82
CA ILE A 130 7.10 22.37 -10.88
C ILE A 130 7.87 22.80 -9.63
N GLY A 131 8.86 23.69 -9.80
CA GLY A 131 9.62 24.27 -8.69
C GLY A 131 10.62 23.32 -8.01
N ILE A 132 10.83 22.11 -8.57
CA ILE A 132 11.96 21.28 -8.13
C ILE A 132 13.27 21.97 -8.55
N ARG A 133 14.26 21.91 -7.70
CA ARG A 133 15.57 22.50 -7.98
C ARG A 133 16.70 21.74 -7.31
N LYS A 134 17.85 21.70 -7.97
CA LYS A 134 19.08 21.29 -7.31
C LYS A 134 19.52 22.39 -6.37
N ILE A 135 20.00 22.02 -5.21
CA ILE A 135 20.43 22.91 -4.15
C ILE A 135 21.78 22.47 -3.62
N SER A 136 22.61 23.46 -3.28
CA SER A 136 23.91 23.26 -2.67
C SER A 136 23.79 22.66 -1.25
N ALA A 137 24.90 22.15 -0.73
CA ALA A 137 24.99 21.71 0.66
C ALA A 137 24.66 22.85 1.67
N ALA A 138 24.94 24.09 1.35
CA ALA A 138 24.60 25.24 2.19
C ALA A 138 23.09 25.46 2.22
N GLU A 139 22.45 25.55 1.05
CA GLU A 139 20.99 25.72 0.94
C GLU A 139 20.23 24.51 1.56
N ALA A 140 20.77 23.28 1.43
CA ALA A 140 20.19 22.12 2.09
C ALA A 140 20.17 22.26 3.61
N ARG A 141 21.23 22.84 4.21
CA ARG A 141 21.30 23.15 5.64
C ARG A 141 20.40 24.31 6.09
N GLU A 142 20.06 25.22 5.21
CA GLU A 142 19.04 26.26 5.53
C GLU A 142 17.66 25.62 5.71
N ILE A 143 17.34 24.58 4.91
CA ILE A 143 16.08 23.83 5.00
C ILE A 143 16.12 22.86 6.18
N GLU A 144 17.17 22.03 6.25
CA GLU A 144 17.38 20.99 7.27
C GLU A 144 18.75 21.18 7.93
N PRO A 145 18.84 21.94 9.05
CA PRO A 145 20.12 22.40 9.62
C PRO A 145 21.12 21.32 9.96
N ASN A 146 20.66 20.12 10.29
CA ASN A 146 21.52 19.01 10.71
C ASN A 146 21.83 18.02 9.58
N VAL A 147 21.37 18.30 8.35
CA VAL A 147 21.58 17.39 7.22
C VAL A 147 23.05 17.37 6.77
N HIS A 148 23.54 16.19 6.47
CA HIS A 148 24.78 16.00 5.72
C HIS A 148 24.46 15.78 4.24
N ALA A 149 24.91 16.68 3.39
CA ALA A 149 24.75 16.60 1.95
C ALA A 149 25.95 17.22 1.24
N VAL A 150 26.32 16.67 0.08
CA VAL A 150 27.21 17.30 -0.89
C VAL A 150 26.39 18.10 -1.90
N GLU A 151 25.23 17.59 -2.26
CA GLU A 151 24.22 18.23 -3.10
C GLU A 151 22.84 17.66 -2.75
N ALA A 152 21.75 18.37 -3.03
CA ALA A 152 20.41 17.86 -2.84
C ALA A 152 19.45 18.32 -3.95
N VAL A 153 18.27 17.68 -4.01
CA VAL A 153 17.12 18.14 -4.79
C VAL A 153 16.02 18.54 -3.83
N TRP A 154 15.56 19.77 -3.93
CA TRP A 154 14.36 20.27 -3.26
C TRP A 154 13.11 19.88 -4.06
N VAL A 155 12.11 19.31 -3.38
CA VAL A 155 10.84 18.85 -3.95
C VAL A 155 9.69 19.51 -3.19
N PRO A 156 9.19 20.65 -3.62
CA PRO A 156 8.17 21.41 -2.89
C PRO A 156 6.81 20.72 -2.80
N GLN A 157 6.47 19.82 -3.74
CA GLN A 157 5.18 19.13 -3.78
C GLN A 157 5.06 17.97 -2.77
N ALA A 158 6.12 17.56 -2.12
CA ALA A 158 6.03 16.49 -1.12
C ALA A 158 5.29 17.00 0.13
N GLY A 159 4.50 16.12 0.73
CA GLY A 159 3.71 16.48 1.91
C GLY A 159 3.47 15.29 2.82
N ILE A 160 2.66 15.52 3.84
CA ILE A 160 2.30 14.55 4.86
C ILE A 160 0.80 14.55 5.14
N VAL A 161 0.26 13.35 5.42
CA VAL A 161 -1.16 13.12 5.73
C VAL A 161 -1.30 11.81 6.52
N ASN A 162 -2.38 11.65 7.25
CA ASN A 162 -2.76 10.35 7.82
C ASN A 162 -3.66 9.59 6.83
N TYR A 163 -3.10 8.61 6.10
CA TYR A 163 -3.88 7.80 5.15
C TYR A 163 -4.95 6.92 5.79
N GLY A 164 -4.84 6.60 7.08
CA GLY A 164 -5.90 5.95 7.83
C GLY A 164 -7.14 6.84 7.96
N GLU A 165 -6.96 8.15 8.18
CA GLU A 165 -8.06 9.13 8.20
C GLU A 165 -8.68 9.31 6.82
N VAL A 166 -7.85 9.40 5.77
CA VAL A 166 -8.32 9.46 4.38
C VAL A 166 -9.20 8.24 4.06
N ALA A 167 -8.74 7.03 4.40
CA ALA A 167 -9.47 5.80 4.14
C ALA A 167 -10.80 5.72 4.92
N ARG A 168 -10.80 6.14 6.19
CA ARG A 168 -12.04 6.22 6.98
C ARG A 168 -13.05 7.21 6.40
N LYS A 169 -12.57 8.35 5.89
CA LYS A 169 -13.46 9.31 5.22
C LYS A 169 -14.02 8.77 3.90
N TYR A 170 -13.26 7.95 3.15
CA TYR A 170 -13.82 7.24 1.99
C TYR A 170 -14.98 6.32 2.41
N ALA A 171 -14.79 5.56 3.49
CA ALA A 171 -15.80 4.64 4.03
C ALA A 171 -17.06 5.40 4.48
N GLU A 172 -16.89 6.45 5.29
CA GLU A 172 -17.98 7.30 5.75
C GLU A 172 -18.85 7.84 4.59
N LEU A 173 -18.19 8.36 3.56
CA LEU A 173 -18.89 8.88 2.38
C LEU A 173 -19.55 7.78 1.54
N PHE A 174 -18.95 6.61 1.47
CA PHE A 174 -19.51 5.45 0.79
C PHE A 174 -20.79 4.97 1.49
N GLU A 175 -20.76 4.81 2.83
CA GLU A 175 -21.93 4.40 3.62
C GLU A 175 -23.04 5.48 3.61
N ALA A 176 -22.66 6.77 3.70
CA ALA A 176 -23.61 7.87 3.61
C ALA A 176 -24.36 7.93 2.27
N ASN A 177 -23.80 7.35 1.20
CA ASN A 177 -24.44 7.22 -0.09
C ASN A 177 -25.12 5.85 -0.31
N GLY A 178 -25.34 5.05 0.73
CA GLY A 178 -26.06 3.78 0.68
C GLY A 178 -25.18 2.55 0.40
N GLY A 179 -23.86 2.68 0.40
CA GLY A 179 -22.95 1.54 0.34
C GLY A 179 -22.93 0.76 1.65
N GLU A 180 -22.63 -0.54 1.57
CA GLU A 180 -22.59 -1.42 2.75
C GLU A 180 -21.16 -1.89 3.06
N ILE A 181 -20.74 -1.83 4.33
CA ILE A 181 -19.43 -2.33 4.76
C ILE A 181 -19.63 -3.44 5.79
N HIS A 182 -19.05 -4.59 5.54
CA HIS A 182 -19.11 -5.76 6.41
C HIS A 182 -17.70 -6.12 6.89
N VAL A 183 -17.41 -5.79 8.12
CA VAL A 183 -16.16 -6.13 8.81
C VAL A 183 -16.20 -7.56 9.37
N ASN A 184 -15.04 -8.13 9.75
CA ASN A 184 -14.88 -9.50 10.23
C ASN A 184 -15.24 -10.59 9.19
N HIS A 185 -15.34 -10.27 7.91
CA HIS A 185 -15.67 -11.20 6.85
C HIS A 185 -14.46 -11.47 5.94
N GLN A 186 -13.73 -12.55 6.23
CA GLN A 186 -12.61 -13.01 5.43
C GLN A 186 -13.09 -13.80 4.21
N VAL A 187 -12.80 -13.34 3.00
CA VAL A 187 -13.02 -14.11 1.76
C VAL A 187 -12.14 -15.35 1.77
N VAL A 188 -12.74 -16.52 1.59
CA VAL A 188 -12.05 -17.82 1.61
C VAL A 188 -12.27 -18.66 0.36
N ALA A 189 -13.28 -18.35 -0.44
CA ALA A 189 -13.48 -18.96 -1.75
C ALA A 189 -14.26 -18.03 -2.68
N LEU A 190 -14.03 -18.17 -3.98
CA LEU A 190 -14.74 -17.53 -5.06
C LEU A 190 -15.15 -18.57 -6.08
N LYS A 191 -16.40 -18.51 -6.56
CA LYS A 191 -16.89 -19.41 -7.59
C LYS A 191 -17.81 -18.67 -8.54
N GLU A 192 -17.54 -18.76 -9.81
CA GLU A 192 -18.47 -18.31 -10.84
C GLU A 192 -19.54 -19.38 -11.06
N LYS A 193 -20.82 -19.00 -11.00
CA LYS A 193 -21.95 -19.88 -11.15
C LYS A 193 -23.17 -19.12 -11.72
N ASN A 194 -23.77 -19.64 -12.78
CA ASN A 194 -25.02 -19.09 -13.35
C ASN A 194 -24.95 -17.58 -13.57
N ASN A 195 -23.89 -17.11 -14.20
CA ASN A 195 -23.68 -15.66 -14.47
C ASN A 195 -23.56 -14.79 -13.21
N THR A 196 -23.25 -15.32 -12.06
CA THR A 196 -22.95 -14.59 -10.83
C THR A 196 -21.65 -15.10 -10.20
N VAL A 197 -21.05 -14.32 -9.32
CA VAL A 197 -19.95 -14.75 -8.48
C VAL A 197 -20.49 -15.05 -7.08
N VAL A 198 -20.27 -16.27 -6.60
CA VAL A 198 -20.52 -16.66 -5.23
C VAL A 198 -19.23 -16.42 -4.44
N VAL A 199 -19.33 -15.60 -3.39
CA VAL A 199 -18.25 -15.27 -2.49
C VAL A 199 -18.49 -15.95 -1.14
N ASP A 200 -17.59 -16.82 -0.74
CA ASP A 200 -17.64 -17.44 0.57
C ASP A 200 -16.75 -16.68 1.55
N THR A 201 -17.31 -16.33 2.69
CA THR A 201 -16.55 -15.71 3.79
C THR A 201 -16.65 -16.52 5.07
N VAL A 202 -15.63 -16.36 5.92
CA VAL A 202 -15.64 -16.86 7.31
C VAL A 202 -15.65 -15.64 8.24
N ASN A 203 -16.56 -15.66 9.21
CA ASN A 203 -16.54 -14.69 10.29
C ASN A 203 -15.38 -15.02 11.24
N ARG A 204 -14.59 -14.01 11.62
CA ARG A 204 -13.40 -14.20 12.45
C ARG A 204 -13.63 -14.02 13.95
N THR A 205 -14.80 -13.55 14.35
CA THR A 205 -15.12 -13.21 15.76
C THR A 205 -16.18 -14.09 16.39
N GLU A 206 -17.04 -14.69 15.58
CA GLU A 206 -18.11 -15.59 16.02
C GLU A 206 -17.76 -17.02 15.60
N ASP A 207 -18.60 -17.98 16.00
CA ASP A 207 -18.46 -19.36 15.56
C ASP A 207 -18.19 -19.41 14.04
N PRO A 208 -17.16 -20.09 13.55
CA PRO A 208 -16.65 -19.94 12.18
C PRO A 208 -17.61 -20.54 11.14
N TYR A 209 -18.83 -19.99 11.07
CA TYR A 209 -19.76 -20.36 10.02
C TYR A 209 -19.43 -19.62 8.71
N LYS A 210 -19.57 -20.35 7.62
CA LYS A 210 -19.45 -19.77 6.29
C LYS A 210 -20.69 -18.96 5.96
N LYS A 211 -20.48 -17.73 5.50
CA LYS A 211 -21.54 -16.90 4.93
C LYS A 211 -21.35 -16.82 3.43
N HIS A 212 -22.46 -16.97 2.70
CA HIS A 212 -22.49 -16.94 1.24
C HIS A 212 -23.06 -15.60 0.78
N TRP A 213 -22.41 -15.01 -0.20
CA TRP A 213 -22.81 -13.75 -0.84
C TRP A 213 -22.87 -14.01 -2.34
N GLU A 214 -23.77 -13.32 -3.04
CA GLU A 214 -23.86 -13.35 -4.49
C GLU A 214 -23.63 -11.95 -5.06
N THR A 215 -22.88 -11.84 -6.16
CA THR A 215 -22.60 -10.57 -6.81
C THR A 215 -22.51 -10.73 -8.33
N GLY A 216 -22.84 -9.66 -9.04
CA GLY A 216 -22.61 -9.58 -10.49
C GLY A 216 -21.14 -9.51 -10.83
N VAL A 217 -20.37 -8.66 -10.09
CA VAL A 217 -18.93 -8.49 -10.26
C VAL A 217 -18.23 -8.52 -8.91
N PHE A 218 -17.11 -9.22 -8.82
CA PHE A 218 -16.24 -9.22 -7.63
C PHE A 218 -14.94 -8.48 -7.90
N VAL A 219 -14.54 -7.61 -6.97
CA VAL A 219 -13.28 -6.84 -7.03
C VAL A 219 -12.36 -7.24 -5.89
N ASN A 220 -11.21 -7.78 -6.23
CA ASN A 220 -10.19 -8.15 -5.25
C ASN A 220 -9.25 -6.98 -4.96
N CYS A 221 -9.38 -6.38 -3.78
CA CYS A 221 -8.50 -5.34 -3.22
C CYS A 221 -7.80 -5.82 -1.92
N ALA A 222 -7.49 -7.13 -1.83
CA ALA A 222 -7.01 -7.77 -0.60
C ALA A 222 -5.53 -7.49 -0.25
N GLY A 223 -4.84 -6.61 -0.96
CA GLY A 223 -3.48 -6.15 -0.64
C GLY A 223 -2.48 -7.29 -0.46
N LEU A 224 -2.03 -7.52 0.78
CA LEU A 224 -1.07 -8.61 1.11
C LEU A 224 -1.56 -10.02 0.73
N TYR A 225 -2.86 -10.22 0.57
CA TYR A 225 -3.47 -11.50 0.20
C TYR A 225 -4.10 -11.49 -1.20
N SER A 226 -3.84 -10.46 -2.02
CA SER A 226 -4.44 -10.32 -3.34
C SER A 226 -4.17 -11.52 -4.27
N ASP A 227 -2.97 -12.09 -4.22
CA ASP A 227 -2.59 -13.30 -4.95
C ASP A 227 -3.33 -14.55 -4.45
N HIS A 228 -3.60 -14.69 -3.14
CA HIS A 228 -4.39 -15.78 -2.60
C HIS A 228 -5.84 -15.69 -3.03
N VAL A 229 -6.42 -14.49 -2.96
CA VAL A 229 -7.83 -14.27 -3.37
C VAL A 229 -7.99 -14.50 -4.88
N ALA A 230 -7.03 -14.09 -5.71
CA ALA A 230 -7.05 -14.40 -7.14
C ALA A 230 -6.97 -15.92 -7.41
N LYS A 231 -6.16 -16.65 -6.64
CA LYS A 231 -6.12 -18.13 -6.73
C LYS A 231 -7.44 -18.80 -6.34
N PHE A 232 -8.23 -18.21 -5.43
CA PHE A 232 -9.57 -18.72 -5.11
C PHE A 232 -10.52 -18.66 -6.31
N ALA A 233 -10.30 -17.71 -7.21
CA ALA A 233 -11.03 -17.59 -8.48
C ALA A 233 -10.52 -18.55 -9.57
N GLY A 234 -9.49 -19.33 -9.30
CA GLY A 234 -8.86 -20.23 -10.27
C GLY A 234 -7.78 -19.57 -11.13
N GLU A 235 -7.43 -18.32 -10.85
CA GLU A 235 -6.43 -17.60 -11.63
C GLU A 235 -5.03 -18.20 -11.50
N GLN A 236 -4.38 -18.43 -12.64
CA GLN A 236 -3.00 -18.89 -12.69
C GLN A 236 -2.05 -17.69 -12.71
N LEU A 237 -1.51 -17.36 -11.54
CA LEU A 237 -0.63 -16.22 -11.39
C LEU A 237 0.82 -16.59 -11.69
N ASN A 238 1.47 -15.79 -12.55
CA ASN A 238 2.92 -15.83 -12.74
C ASN A 238 3.67 -15.00 -11.68
N VAL A 239 2.94 -14.40 -10.75
CA VAL A 239 3.47 -13.57 -9.67
C VAL A 239 3.02 -14.07 -8.30
N GLN A 240 3.82 -13.76 -7.29
CA GLN A 240 3.48 -14.00 -5.88
C GLN A 240 3.78 -12.74 -5.07
N ILE A 241 2.92 -12.45 -4.08
CA ILE A 241 3.17 -11.36 -3.13
C ILE A 241 4.21 -11.80 -2.10
N LEU A 242 5.31 -11.08 -2.06
CA LEU A 242 6.36 -11.23 -1.06
C LEU A 242 6.18 -10.14 0.02
N PRO A 243 6.05 -10.52 1.30
CA PRO A 243 5.88 -9.56 2.38
C PRO A 243 7.24 -9.03 2.85
N PHE A 244 7.51 -7.73 2.63
CA PHE A 244 8.69 -7.07 3.18
C PHE A 244 8.31 -6.13 4.31
N ARG A 245 8.76 -6.46 5.54
CA ARG A 245 8.55 -5.63 6.71
C ARG A 245 9.53 -4.46 6.71
N GLY A 246 8.99 -3.26 6.91
CA GLY A 246 9.73 -2.06 7.21
C GLY A 246 9.57 -1.71 8.69
N GLU A 247 10.65 -1.67 9.42
CA GLU A 247 10.69 -1.28 10.82
C GLU A 247 11.13 0.17 10.93
N TYR A 248 10.46 0.92 11.80
CA TYR A 248 10.77 2.33 12.05
C TYR A 248 11.31 2.51 13.45
N TYR A 249 12.07 3.56 13.62
CA TYR A 249 12.34 4.19 14.89
C TYR A 249 11.64 5.55 14.93
N GLU A 250 11.36 6.03 16.11
CA GLU A 250 10.83 7.37 16.34
C GLU A 250 11.88 8.18 17.10
N LEU A 251 12.05 9.45 16.75
CA LEU A 251 12.86 10.36 17.54
C LEU A 251 12.14 10.66 18.84
N LYS A 252 12.90 10.71 19.95
CA LYS A 252 12.35 11.19 21.20
C LYS A 252 12.00 12.69 21.11
N PRO A 253 11.00 13.19 21.85
CA PRO A 253 10.57 14.57 21.77
C PRO A 253 11.69 15.61 21.87
N GLN A 254 12.69 15.39 22.76
CA GLN A 254 13.84 16.28 22.91
C GLN A 254 14.76 16.29 21.70
N SER A 255 14.70 15.31 20.81
CA SER A 255 15.56 15.15 19.64
C SER A 255 14.85 15.43 18.32
N GLU A 256 13.54 15.73 18.32
CA GLU A 256 12.77 16.05 17.11
C GLU A 256 13.28 17.29 16.36
N HIS A 257 13.88 18.23 17.10
CA HIS A 257 14.50 19.44 16.51
C HIS A 257 15.63 19.13 15.52
N LEU A 258 16.16 17.92 15.51
CA LEU A 258 17.21 17.49 14.59
C LEU A 258 16.72 17.32 13.14
N VAL A 259 15.39 17.18 12.94
CA VAL A 259 14.76 17.01 11.63
C VAL A 259 13.52 17.90 11.56
N ARG A 260 13.39 18.70 10.51
CA ARG A 260 12.24 19.61 10.34
C ARG A 260 11.11 19.00 9.51
N ASN A 261 11.46 18.31 8.40
CA ASN A 261 10.47 17.80 7.44
C ASN A 261 10.83 16.40 6.93
N LEU A 262 11.15 16.28 5.65
CA LEU A 262 11.38 15.01 4.96
C LEU A 262 12.80 14.97 4.40
N ILE A 263 13.65 14.08 4.92
CA ILE A 263 15.03 13.90 4.45
C ILE A 263 15.17 12.50 3.88
N TYR A 264 15.41 12.41 2.57
CA TYR A 264 15.48 11.15 1.83
C TYR A 264 16.87 10.96 1.21
N PRO A 265 17.46 9.77 1.24
CA PRO A 265 18.69 9.49 0.52
C PRO A 265 18.42 9.34 -0.98
N VAL A 266 19.48 9.47 -1.76
CA VAL A 266 19.50 8.94 -3.12
C VAL A 266 19.34 7.41 -3.08
N PRO A 267 18.39 6.82 -3.83
CA PRO A 267 18.22 5.37 -3.88
C PRO A 267 19.46 4.67 -4.45
N ASN A 268 19.83 3.53 -3.87
CA ASN A 268 20.81 2.66 -4.48
C ASN A 268 20.23 2.02 -5.77
N PRO A 269 20.80 2.26 -6.96
CA PRO A 269 20.25 1.75 -8.21
C PRO A 269 20.26 0.21 -8.30
N ASN A 270 21.11 -0.43 -7.51
CA ASN A 270 21.24 -1.88 -7.48
C ASN A 270 20.36 -2.56 -6.44
N PHE A 271 19.53 -1.81 -5.70
CA PHE A 271 18.68 -2.37 -4.64
C PHE A 271 17.25 -1.81 -4.74
N PRO A 272 16.22 -2.67 -4.72
CA PRO A 272 14.84 -2.26 -5.02
C PRO A 272 14.16 -1.45 -3.91
N PHE A 273 14.80 -1.30 -2.77
CA PHE A 273 14.25 -0.56 -1.64
C PHE A 273 15.00 0.74 -1.40
N LEU A 274 14.26 1.78 -1.05
CA LEU A 274 14.83 3.03 -0.59
C LEU A 274 15.51 2.84 0.77
N GLY A 275 16.67 3.45 0.96
CA GLY A 275 17.36 3.48 2.24
C GLY A 275 16.56 4.18 3.34
N VAL A 276 16.98 4.01 4.59
CA VAL A 276 16.35 4.69 5.74
C VAL A 276 16.34 6.21 5.53
N HIS A 277 15.25 6.85 5.93
CA HIS A 277 14.99 8.27 5.74
C HIS A 277 14.21 8.82 6.93
N PHE A 278 14.08 10.13 7.02
CA PHE A 278 13.31 10.79 8.07
C PHE A 278 12.00 11.34 7.51
N THR A 279 10.96 11.19 8.29
CA THR A 279 9.61 11.66 7.96
C THR A 279 8.98 12.33 9.16
N ARG A 280 8.65 13.61 9.04
CA ARG A 280 7.77 14.28 10.00
C ARG A 280 6.34 13.78 9.81
N MET A 281 5.69 13.46 10.90
CA MET A 281 4.33 12.96 10.89
C MET A 281 3.32 14.09 11.04
N ILE A 282 2.16 13.98 10.39
CA ILE A 282 1.11 15.00 10.47
C ILE A 282 0.54 15.15 11.89
N GLN A 283 0.60 14.12 12.70
CA GLN A 283 0.15 14.10 14.09
C GLN A 283 1.26 14.49 15.08
N GLY A 284 2.41 14.91 14.59
CA GLY A 284 3.62 15.17 15.37
C GLY A 284 4.54 13.97 15.45
N GLY A 285 5.80 14.23 15.85
CA GLY A 285 6.85 13.25 15.88
C GLY A 285 7.61 13.09 14.55
N ILE A 286 8.79 12.50 14.64
CA ILE A 286 9.67 12.19 13.50
C ILE A 286 9.89 10.67 13.46
N GLU A 287 9.43 10.03 12.40
CA GLU A 287 9.80 8.65 12.10
C GLU A 287 11.12 8.58 11.33
N ALA A 288 11.94 7.60 11.67
CA ALA A 288 13.21 7.29 11.03
C ALA A 288 13.17 5.84 10.51
N GLY A 289 13.37 5.65 9.25
CA GLY A 289 13.26 4.34 8.59
C GLY A 289 12.54 4.44 7.26
N PRO A 290 11.96 3.34 6.79
CA PRO A 290 12.09 1.98 7.30
C PRO A 290 13.28 1.23 6.69
N ASN A 291 13.70 0.15 7.33
CA ASN A 291 14.47 -0.91 6.69
C ASN A 291 13.58 -1.78 5.76
N ALA A 292 14.13 -2.85 5.18
CA ALA A 292 13.37 -3.76 4.34
C ALA A 292 13.83 -5.21 4.56
N VAL A 293 13.15 -5.92 5.46
CA VAL A 293 13.43 -7.34 5.75
C VAL A 293 12.27 -8.23 5.35
N LEU A 294 12.53 -9.49 4.97
CA LEU A 294 11.47 -10.45 4.76
C LEU A 294 10.66 -10.63 6.05
N ALA A 295 9.34 -10.47 5.96
CA ALA A 295 8.45 -10.83 7.05
C ALA A 295 8.15 -12.33 7.01
N PHE A 296 8.18 -13.00 8.16
CA PHE A 296 7.92 -14.44 8.26
C PHE A 296 6.42 -14.78 8.33
N ARG A 297 5.60 -13.77 8.18
CA ARG A 297 4.15 -13.82 8.02
C ARG A 297 3.71 -12.63 7.17
N ARG A 298 2.69 -12.77 6.32
CA ARG A 298 2.18 -11.67 5.46
C ARG A 298 1.78 -10.43 6.26
N GLU A 299 1.21 -10.61 7.43
CA GLU A 299 0.89 -9.54 8.38
C GLU A 299 1.79 -9.60 9.62
N GLY A 300 3.08 -9.82 9.38
CA GLY A 300 4.11 -9.93 10.42
C GLY A 300 4.68 -8.58 10.83
N TYR A 301 4.01 -7.85 11.71
CA TYR A 301 4.45 -6.53 12.20
C TYR A 301 5.49 -6.60 13.33
N SER A 302 5.79 -7.80 13.84
CA SER A 302 6.85 -8.06 14.80
C SER A 302 7.86 -9.05 14.21
N ARG A 303 9.11 -8.99 14.70
CA ARG A 303 10.19 -9.94 14.34
C ARG A 303 9.84 -11.38 14.69
N PHE A 304 8.98 -11.55 15.68
CA PHE A 304 8.57 -12.87 16.21
C PHE A 304 7.27 -13.39 15.59
N ASN A 305 6.61 -12.62 14.72
CA ASN A 305 5.44 -13.11 14.01
C ASN A 305 5.87 -14.14 12.95
N LEU A 306 5.50 -15.38 13.15
CA LEU A 306 5.81 -16.49 12.27
C LEU A 306 4.54 -17.23 11.84
N ASN A 307 4.45 -17.51 10.55
CA ASN A 307 3.49 -18.47 9.98
C ASN A 307 4.28 -19.41 9.05
N ILE A 308 4.41 -20.66 9.48
CA ILE A 308 5.26 -21.66 8.79
C ILE A 308 4.77 -21.90 7.36
N LYS A 309 3.45 -21.93 7.15
CA LYS A 309 2.87 -22.14 5.80
C LYS A 309 3.20 -20.98 4.87
N GLU A 310 2.96 -19.75 5.30
CA GLU A 310 3.26 -18.54 4.51
C GLU A 310 4.76 -18.39 4.24
N LEU A 311 5.59 -18.69 5.24
CA LEU A 311 7.04 -18.68 5.08
C LEU A 311 7.49 -19.73 4.06
N TYR A 312 6.96 -20.96 4.15
CA TYR A 312 7.25 -22.02 3.16
C TYR A 312 6.83 -21.61 1.75
N GLU A 313 5.65 -21.01 1.58
CA GLU A 313 5.19 -20.48 0.29
C GLU A 313 6.18 -19.50 -0.32
N VAL A 314 6.72 -18.58 0.49
CA VAL A 314 7.72 -17.60 0.05
C VAL A 314 9.05 -18.28 -0.30
N LEU A 315 9.57 -19.13 0.59
CA LEU A 315 10.89 -19.77 0.40
C LEU A 315 10.89 -20.81 -0.73
N SER A 316 9.74 -21.44 -1.03
CA SER A 316 9.58 -22.37 -2.13
C SER A 316 9.41 -21.68 -3.48
N PHE A 317 9.02 -20.41 -3.51
CA PHE A 317 8.80 -19.66 -4.75
C PHE A 317 10.12 -19.38 -5.47
N ILE A 318 10.21 -19.78 -6.76
CA ILE A 318 11.43 -19.67 -7.53
C ILE A 318 11.89 -18.22 -7.71
N GLY A 319 10.95 -17.27 -7.87
CA GLY A 319 11.26 -15.85 -7.99
C GLY A 319 11.94 -15.32 -6.72
N PHE A 320 11.45 -15.69 -5.53
CA PHE A 320 12.10 -15.31 -4.27
C PHE A 320 13.52 -15.88 -4.15
N ARG A 321 13.73 -17.13 -4.54
CA ARG A 321 15.08 -17.75 -4.50
C ARG A 321 16.07 -17.02 -5.39
N LYS A 322 15.62 -16.55 -6.58
CA LYS A 322 16.44 -15.75 -7.49
C LYS A 322 16.78 -14.39 -6.87
N ILE A 323 15.80 -13.68 -6.29
CA ILE A 323 16.01 -12.40 -5.56
C ILE A 323 16.98 -12.61 -4.40
N ALA A 324 16.72 -13.60 -3.55
CA ALA A 324 17.55 -13.86 -2.37
C ALA A 324 19.01 -14.15 -2.75
N ARG A 325 19.24 -14.87 -3.87
CA ARG A 325 20.58 -15.14 -4.39
C ARG A 325 21.24 -13.89 -4.98
N LYS A 326 20.46 -13.03 -5.67
CA LYS A 326 20.97 -11.80 -6.29
C LYS A 326 21.34 -10.75 -5.24
N PHE A 327 20.50 -10.57 -4.19
CA PHE A 327 20.62 -9.50 -3.20
C PHE A 327 20.98 -10.00 -1.80
N TRP A 328 21.70 -11.12 -1.69
CA TRP A 328 21.99 -11.72 -0.39
C TRP A 328 22.79 -10.81 0.54
N LYS A 329 23.73 -10.00 -0.01
CA LYS A 329 24.55 -9.05 0.77
C LYS A 329 23.71 -7.91 1.35
N GLU A 330 22.87 -7.31 0.51
CA GLU A 330 21.95 -6.25 0.89
C GLU A 330 20.92 -6.77 1.89
N GLY A 331 20.36 -7.96 1.62
CA GLY A 331 19.44 -8.63 2.55
C GLY A 331 20.07 -8.91 3.91
N TRP A 332 21.34 -9.33 3.95
CA TRP A 332 22.06 -9.52 5.21
C TRP A 332 22.27 -8.20 5.95
N ALA A 333 22.64 -7.13 5.26
CA ALA A 333 22.78 -5.81 5.84
C ALA A 333 21.44 -5.27 6.38
N GLU A 334 20.32 -5.53 5.71
CA GLU A 334 18.98 -5.20 6.21
C GLU A 334 18.65 -6.01 7.48
N MET A 335 18.98 -7.29 7.53
CA MET A 335 18.81 -8.12 8.73
C MET A 335 19.66 -7.58 9.90
N GLN A 336 20.90 -7.18 9.66
CA GLN A 336 21.73 -6.55 10.70
C GLN A 336 21.08 -5.26 11.22
N ARG A 337 20.54 -4.41 10.34
CA ARG A 337 19.78 -3.21 10.73
C ARG A 337 18.54 -3.56 11.56
N SER A 338 17.84 -4.63 11.21
CA SER A 338 16.67 -5.09 11.96
C SER A 338 17.02 -5.52 13.40
N TYR A 339 18.11 -6.24 13.58
CA TYR A 339 18.47 -6.79 14.90
C TYR A 339 19.40 -5.89 15.74
N SER A 340 20.00 -4.87 15.12
CA SER A 340 20.97 -3.99 15.81
C SER A 340 20.60 -2.51 15.65
N LYS A 341 20.16 -1.91 16.76
CA LYS A 341 19.90 -0.47 16.83
C LYS A 341 21.13 0.35 16.39
N THR A 342 22.33 -0.08 16.75
CA THR A 342 23.58 0.61 16.38
C THR A 342 23.77 0.64 14.86
N HIS A 343 23.51 -0.47 14.16
CA HIS A 343 23.61 -0.50 12.69
C HIS A 343 22.52 0.37 12.04
N PHE A 344 21.34 0.40 12.61
CA PHE A 344 20.26 1.25 12.13
C PHE A 344 20.61 2.74 12.29
N VAL A 345 21.09 3.14 13.47
CA VAL A 345 21.49 4.52 13.75
C VAL A 345 22.66 4.96 12.86
N ARG A 346 23.65 4.10 12.61
CA ARG A 346 24.72 4.42 11.65
C ARG A 346 24.20 4.73 10.24
N ALA A 347 23.14 4.04 9.81
CA ALA A 347 22.52 4.33 8.53
C ALA A 347 21.81 5.70 8.53
N LEU A 348 21.17 6.08 9.64
CA LEU A 348 20.56 7.41 9.83
C LEU A 348 21.60 8.52 9.88
N GLN A 349 22.76 8.27 10.54
CA GLN A 349 23.86 9.22 10.66
C GLN A 349 24.48 9.61 9.29
N ARG A 350 24.28 8.82 8.25
CA ARG A 350 24.67 9.24 6.90
C ARG A 350 23.92 10.47 6.45
N LEU A 351 22.66 10.63 6.87
CA LEU A 351 21.80 11.77 6.51
C LEU A 351 21.87 12.88 7.56
N VAL A 352 21.84 12.52 8.85
CA VAL A 352 21.86 13.43 9.99
C VAL A 352 22.89 12.95 10.99
N PRO A 353 24.17 13.40 10.89
CA PRO A 353 25.27 12.90 11.74
C PRO A 353 25.07 13.13 13.24
N ALA A 354 24.29 14.13 13.62
CA ALA A 354 24.01 14.49 15.01
C ALA A 354 23.15 13.44 15.75
N ILE A 355 22.42 12.57 15.03
CA ILE A 355 21.57 11.53 15.65
C ILE A 355 22.41 10.51 16.42
N LYS A 356 22.01 10.21 17.63
CA LYS A 356 22.63 9.21 18.50
C LYS A 356 21.65 8.06 18.80
N ALA A 357 22.18 6.96 19.31
CA ALA A 357 21.34 5.81 19.68
C ALA A 357 20.33 6.13 20.79
N GLU A 358 20.65 7.07 21.66
CA GLU A 358 19.77 7.54 22.73
C GLU A 358 18.61 8.40 22.25
N ASP A 359 18.70 9.00 21.03
CA ASP A 359 17.69 9.88 20.46
C ASP A 359 16.49 9.13 19.87
N VAL A 360 16.64 7.83 19.62
CA VAL A 360 15.62 7.05 18.95
C VAL A 360 15.06 5.93 19.84
N VAL A 361 13.76 5.67 19.69
CA VAL A 361 13.04 4.54 20.30
C VAL A 361 12.43 3.68 19.20
N PRO A 362 12.20 2.37 19.43
CA PRO A 362 11.49 1.54 18.46
C PRO A 362 10.10 2.12 18.19
N GLY A 363 9.81 2.34 16.92
CA GLY A 363 8.51 2.77 16.42
C GLY A 363 7.67 1.60 15.90
N ARG A 364 6.68 1.93 15.11
CA ARG A 364 5.80 0.95 14.46
C ARG A 364 6.50 0.21 13.31
N ALA A 365 5.82 -0.81 12.78
CA ALA A 365 6.24 -1.50 11.57
C ALA A 365 5.09 -1.56 10.55
N GLY A 366 5.45 -1.55 9.27
CA GLY A 366 4.55 -1.82 8.17
C GLY A 366 5.03 -3.01 7.34
N VAL A 367 4.15 -3.69 6.63
CA VAL A 367 4.53 -4.74 5.68
C VAL A 367 4.13 -4.31 4.28
N ARG A 368 5.10 -4.26 3.37
CA ARG A 368 4.87 -3.97 1.96
C ARG A 368 4.50 -5.25 1.23
N ALA A 369 3.42 -5.21 0.46
CA ALA A 369 3.08 -6.25 -0.51
C ALA A 369 3.89 -5.98 -1.79
N MET A 370 4.86 -6.83 -2.09
CA MET A 370 5.69 -6.71 -3.28
C MET A 370 5.41 -7.87 -4.22
N ALA A 371 4.79 -7.59 -5.36
CA ALA A 371 4.60 -8.62 -6.37
C ALA A 371 5.94 -8.98 -7.02
N CYS A 372 6.24 -10.26 -7.07
CA CYS A 372 7.45 -10.82 -7.65
C CYS A 372 7.08 -11.84 -8.72
N ASP A 373 7.69 -11.76 -9.90
CA ASP A 373 7.54 -12.77 -10.94
C ASP A 373 8.44 -13.99 -10.71
N ARG A 374 8.27 -15.03 -11.54
CA ARG A 374 9.07 -16.26 -11.46
C ARG A 374 10.54 -16.05 -11.86
N ASP A 375 10.85 -14.92 -12.51
CA ASP A 375 12.21 -14.58 -12.90
C ASP A 375 12.96 -13.81 -11.81
N GLY A 376 12.27 -13.43 -10.74
CA GLY A 376 12.86 -12.70 -9.62
C GLY A 376 12.87 -11.19 -9.85
N ASN A 377 11.98 -10.68 -10.70
CA ASN A 377 11.78 -9.25 -10.83
C ASN A 377 10.65 -8.82 -9.89
N LEU A 378 10.88 -7.78 -9.13
CA LEU A 378 9.82 -7.09 -8.40
C LEU A 378 9.07 -6.18 -9.38
N LEU A 379 7.74 -6.33 -9.40
CA LEU A 379 6.90 -5.49 -10.24
C LEU A 379 6.85 -4.08 -9.66
N ASP A 380 7.29 -3.11 -10.43
CA ASP A 380 7.33 -1.70 -10.03
C ASP A 380 6.12 -0.89 -10.51
N ASP A 381 5.18 -1.51 -11.24
CA ASP A 381 3.95 -0.88 -11.72
C ASP A 381 2.70 -1.66 -11.28
N PHE A 382 1.52 -1.10 -11.52
CA PHE A 382 0.24 -1.71 -11.17
C PHE A 382 -0.02 -3.00 -11.98
N LEU A 383 -0.57 -4.01 -11.28
CA LEU A 383 -1.02 -5.25 -11.92
C LEU A 383 -2.51 -5.45 -11.66
N LEU A 384 -3.31 -5.27 -12.70
CA LEU A 384 -4.74 -5.57 -12.71
C LEU A 384 -4.97 -6.81 -13.59
N LEU A 385 -5.63 -7.82 -13.04
CA LEU A 385 -6.01 -9.02 -13.79
C LEU A 385 -7.53 -9.02 -13.97
N GLU A 386 -7.97 -9.12 -15.22
CA GLU A 386 -9.37 -9.10 -15.60
C GLU A 386 -9.81 -10.54 -15.92
N GLY A 387 -10.73 -11.09 -15.13
CA GLY A 387 -11.51 -12.29 -15.47
C GLY A 387 -12.84 -11.91 -16.07
N ALA A 388 -13.73 -12.90 -16.32
CA ALA A 388 -15.04 -12.63 -16.92
C ALA A 388 -15.91 -11.74 -16.00
N ARG A 389 -15.91 -12.00 -14.69
CA ARG A 389 -16.72 -11.28 -13.68
C ARG A 389 -15.92 -10.90 -12.45
N MET A 390 -14.62 -10.96 -12.52
CA MET A 390 -13.73 -10.67 -11.40
C MET A 390 -12.59 -9.79 -11.86
N LEU A 391 -12.31 -8.74 -11.09
CA LEU A 391 -11.16 -7.87 -11.29
C LEU A 391 -10.25 -7.97 -10.07
N HIS A 392 -8.99 -8.32 -10.28
CA HIS A 392 -8.02 -8.50 -9.20
C HIS A 392 -6.95 -7.41 -9.23
N VAL A 393 -6.86 -6.60 -8.18
CA VAL A 393 -5.77 -5.65 -7.96
C VAL A 393 -4.62 -6.40 -7.28
N CYS A 394 -3.77 -7.06 -8.08
CA CYS A 394 -2.70 -7.93 -7.60
C CYS A 394 -1.43 -7.20 -7.20
N ASN A 395 -1.19 -6.00 -7.71
CA ASN A 395 -0.09 -5.16 -7.29
C ASN A 395 -0.50 -3.69 -7.31
N ALA A 396 -0.39 -3.04 -6.17
CA ALA A 396 -0.56 -1.61 -6.02
C ALA A 396 0.62 -1.04 -5.21
N PRO A 397 1.80 -0.88 -5.84
CA PRO A 397 3.00 -0.42 -5.15
C PRO A 397 2.88 1.05 -4.74
N SER A 398 3.77 1.51 -3.84
CA SER A 398 3.89 2.96 -3.57
C SER A 398 4.06 3.71 -4.90
N PRO A 399 3.25 4.74 -5.15
CA PRO A 399 2.51 5.58 -4.22
C PRO A 399 1.00 5.28 -4.12
N ALA A 400 0.60 4.03 -4.05
CA ALA A 400 -0.82 3.65 -4.11
C ALA A 400 -1.74 4.43 -3.15
N ALA A 401 -1.26 4.80 -1.95
CA ALA A 401 -2.05 5.58 -1.00
C ALA A 401 -2.30 7.02 -1.53
N THR A 402 -1.26 7.71 -2.02
CA THR A 402 -1.40 9.02 -2.68
C THR A 402 -2.29 8.93 -3.93
N ALA A 403 -2.15 7.85 -4.70
CA ALA A 403 -2.86 7.62 -5.95
C ALA A 403 -4.22 6.94 -5.78
N SER A 404 -4.68 6.69 -4.56
CA SER A 404 -5.82 5.81 -4.27
C SER A 404 -7.10 6.19 -5.00
N LEU A 405 -7.43 7.48 -5.10
CA LEU A 405 -8.61 7.94 -5.84
C LEU A 405 -8.48 7.73 -7.35
N ALA A 406 -7.29 7.95 -7.92
CA ALA A 406 -7.05 7.72 -9.34
C ALA A 406 -7.07 6.21 -9.67
N ILE A 407 -6.49 5.38 -8.80
CA ILE A 407 -6.57 3.91 -8.91
C ILE A 407 -8.01 3.45 -8.80
N GLY A 408 -8.75 3.94 -7.79
CA GLY A 408 -10.14 3.61 -7.56
C GLY A 408 -11.02 3.97 -8.76
N GLU A 409 -10.74 5.10 -9.42
CA GLU A 409 -11.44 5.51 -10.64
C GLU A 409 -11.15 4.56 -11.80
N THR A 410 -9.89 4.20 -12.04
CA THR A 410 -9.49 3.24 -13.07
C THR A 410 -10.13 1.86 -12.84
N VAL A 411 -10.14 1.39 -11.59
CA VAL A 411 -10.78 0.12 -11.22
C VAL A 411 -12.29 0.21 -11.41
N ALA A 412 -12.92 1.29 -10.96
CA ALA A 412 -14.35 1.51 -11.12
C ALA A 412 -14.79 1.50 -12.59
N GLU A 413 -14.04 2.14 -13.49
CA GLU A 413 -14.34 2.15 -14.92
C GLU A 413 -14.32 0.74 -15.53
N LYS A 414 -13.34 -0.07 -15.17
CA LYS A 414 -13.26 -1.47 -15.60
C LYS A 414 -14.42 -2.32 -15.05
N VAL A 415 -14.75 -2.14 -13.77
CA VAL A 415 -15.86 -2.84 -13.11
C VAL A 415 -17.21 -2.47 -13.76
N LEU A 416 -17.44 -1.20 -14.05
CA LEU A 416 -18.68 -0.77 -14.71
C LEU A 416 -18.80 -1.35 -16.11
N LYS A 417 -17.71 -1.40 -16.87
CA LYS A 417 -17.71 -2.08 -18.17
C LYS A 417 -18.08 -3.56 -18.04
N MET A 418 -17.49 -4.29 -17.09
CA MET A 418 -17.83 -5.69 -16.83
C MET A 418 -19.29 -5.85 -16.39
N HIS A 419 -19.80 -4.93 -15.58
CA HIS A 419 -21.19 -4.94 -15.10
C HIS A 419 -22.18 -4.72 -16.25
N ASP A 420 -21.93 -3.75 -17.14
CA ASP A 420 -22.81 -3.43 -18.25
C ASP A 420 -22.83 -4.56 -19.31
N GLU A 421 -21.69 -5.23 -19.55
CA GLU A 421 -21.62 -6.46 -20.36
C GLU A 421 -22.47 -7.59 -19.75
N TYR A 422 -22.44 -7.72 -18.41
CA TYR A 422 -23.25 -8.69 -17.67
C TYR A 422 -24.77 -8.46 -17.84
N ASP A 423 -25.23 -7.23 -17.68
CA ASP A 423 -26.65 -6.89 -17.78
C ASP A 423 -27.22 -7.18 -19.18
N GLN A 424 -26.40 -7.00 -20.22
CA GLN A 424 -26.79 -7.34 -21.58
C GLN A 424 -26.99 -8.85 -21.81
N ASP A 425 -26.13 -9.69 -21.15
CA ASP A 425 -26.22 -11.15 -21.29
C ASP A 425 -27.37 -11.77 -20.48
N THR A 426 -27.77 -11.11 -19.36
CA THR A 426 -28.92 -11.56 -18.55
C THR A 426 -30.28 -11.16 -19.10
N ASN A 427 -30.31 -10.16 -19.95
CA ASN A 427 -31.53 -9.67 -20.59
C ASN A 427 -31.77 -10.28 -22.01
N ARG A 428 -30.89 -11.14 -22.47
CA ARG A 428 -31.03 -11.99 -23.67
C ARG A 428 -31.50 -13.40 -23.31
#